data_04a3abd161a46a55083950c9d62c99f4
#
_entry.id   04a3abd161a46a55083950c9d62c99f4
#
_cell.length_a   1.000
_cell.length_b   1.000
_cell.length_c   1.000
_cell.angle_alpha   90.00
_cell.angle_beta   90.00
_cell.angle_gamma   90.00
#
_symmetry.space_group_name_H-M   'P 1'
#
loop_
_entity.id
_entity.type
_entity.pdbx_description
1 polymer ?
#
loop_
_entity_poly.entity_id
_entity_poly.type
_entity_poly.pdbx_seq_one_letter_code
_entity_poly.pdbx_strand_id
1 'polypeptide(L)'
;MYPSSKPIDPSVLRLVQEKSLVRIVDDDETVAKSYEFMLRCSGWNCRIFNSAEDYLASENVQIGCLILDVRMPGLSGLQLQQKLEILEREIPIIFVTGHGDVDMAVLALKHGAQDFMLKPVDPQRLKGAVFQACQSDLLHFLRSQKEEAEREATSSLSQREREVAQLLAQGLLYKQIAERLGCSERTVKFHKARIAEKLGVKTSAEIALRLSS
;
A
#
# COMPACT_ATOMS: atom_id res chain seq x y z
N MET A 1 7.43 -23.37 -14.75
CA MET A 1 6.00 -23.73 -14.62
C MET A 1 5.43 -22.81 -13.55
N TYR A 2 4.76 -21.71 -13.93
CA TYR A 2 4.12 -20.80 -12.96
C TYR A 2 2.96 -21.56 -12.30
N PRO A 3 2.79 -21.45 -10.98
CA PRO A 3 1.66 -22.08 -10.31
C PRO A 3 0.37 -21.57 -10.93
N SER A 4 -0.52 -22.48 -11.27
CA SER A 4 -1.86 -22.18 -11.77
C SER A 4 -2.55 -21.25 -10.76
N SER A 5 -2.64 -19.98 -11.09
CA SER A 5 -3.34 -19.01 -10.26
C SER A 5 -4.81 -19.40 -10.17
N LYS A 6 -5.33 -19.54 -8.96
CA LYS A 6 -6.77 -19.66 -8.74
C LYS A 6 -7.47 -18.54 -9.52
N PRO A 7 -8.65 -18.80 -10.10
CA PRO A 7 -9.39 -17.75 -10.79
C PRO A 7 -9.61 -16.57 -9.82
N ILE A 8 -9.25 -15.37 -10.29
CA ILE A 8 -9.42 -14.14 -9.51
C ILE A 8 -10.93 -13.91 -9.35
N ASP A 9 -11.37 -13.65 -8.12
CA ASP A 9 -12.76 -13.27 -7.88
C ASP A 9 -13.09 -12.00 -8.66
N PRO A 10 -14.13 -12.01 -9.52
CA PRO A 10 -14.49 -10.85 -10.35
C PRO A 10 -14.81 -9.59 -9.54
N SER A 11 -15.32 -9.73 -8.32
CA SER A 11 -15.61 -8.59 -7.43
C SER A 11 -14.32 -7.92 -6.92
N VAL A 12 -13.32 -8.73 -6.56
CA VAL A 12 -12.00 -8.25 -6.14
C VAL A 12 -11.28 -7.58 -7.31
N LEU A 13 -11.31 -8.19 -8.49
CA LEU A 13 -10.72 -7.60 -9.69
C LEU A 13 -11.30 -6.21 -9.96
N ARG A 14 -12.64 -6.10 -9.96
CA ARG A 14 -13.32 -4.82 -10.19
C ARG A 14 -12.95 -3.77 -9.17
N LEU A 15 -12.92 -4.11 -7.88
CA LEU A 15 -12.53 -3.20 -6.81
C LEU A 15 -11.09 -2.67 -7.00
N VAL A 16 -10.15 -3.56 -7.32
CA VAL A 16 -8.76 -3.19 -7.57
C VAL A 16 -8.65 -2.27 -8.78
N GLN A 17 -9.36 -2.58 -9.88
CA GLN A 17 -9.37 -1.75 -11.10
C GLN A 17 -9.94 -0.36 -10.87
N GLU A 18 -11.03 -0.23 -10.12
CA GLU A 18 -11.67 1.06 -9.81
C GLU A 18 -10.79 1.96 -8.93
N LYS A 19 -9.98 1.37 -8.04
CA LYS A 19 -9.15 2.10 -7.09
C LYS A 19 -7.74 2.40 -7.60
N SER A 20 -7.31 1.76 -8.68
CA SER A 20 -5.93 1.82 -9.14
C SER A 20 -5.75 2.57 -10.45
N LEU A 21 -4.58 3.19 -10.59
CA LEU A 21 -4.07 3.77 -11.84
C LEU A 21 -2.81 3.03 -12.28
N VAL A 22 -2.81 2.50 -13.49
CA VAL A 22 -1.62 1.92 -14.12
C VAL A 22 -0.89 3.03 -14.87
N ARG A 23 0.36 3.29 -14.48
CA ARG A 23 1.23 4.27 -15.12
C ARG A 23 2.19 3.54 -16.04
N ILE A 24 2.33 4.03 -17.26
CA ILE A 24 3.18 3.44 -18.29
C ILE A 24 4.22 4.47 -18.64
N VAL A 25 5.50 4.17 -18.41
CA VAL A 25 6.64 5.04 -18.72
C VAL A 25 7.49 4.32 -19.75
N ASP A 26 7.46 4.80 -21.00
CA ASP A 26 8.16 4.24 -22.15
C ASP A 26 8.36 5.38 -23.16
N ASP A 27 9.58 5.54 -23.69
CA ASP A 27 9.89 6.57 -24.70
C ASP A 27 9.36 6.20 -26.09
N ASP A 28 9.04 4.94 -26.34
CA ASP A 28 8.32 4.50 -27.53
C ASP A 28 6.81 4.67 -27.32
N GLU A 29 6.27 5.77 -27.82
CA GLU A 29 4.84 6.09 -27.72
C GLU A 29 3.94 5.00 -28.32
N THR A 30 4.41 4.28 -29.37
CA THR A 30 3.64 3.19 -30.00
C THR A 30 3.50 2.00 -29.09
N VAL A 31 4.58 1.65 -28.39
CA VAL A 31 4.60 0.56 -27.40
C VAL A 31 3.74 0.96 -26.20
N ALA A 32 3.92 2.17 -25.66
CA ALA A 32 3.13 2.67 -24.54
C ALA A 32 1.63 2.65 -24.83
N LYS A 33 1.20 3.14 -26.01
CA LYS A 33 -0.20 3.11 -26.46
C LYS A 33 -0.75 1.70 -26.63
N SER A 34 0.07 0.76 -27.08
CA SER A 34 -0.35 -0.63 -27.22
C SER A 34 -0.68 -1.27 -25.87
N TYR A 35 0.15 -1.02 -24.85
CA TYR A 35 -0.11 -1.48 -23.47
C TYR A 35 -1.31 -0.77 -22.87
N GLU A 36 -1.42 0.55 -23.04
CA GLU A 36 -2.59 1.30 -22.58
C GLU A 36 -3.88 0.73 -23.17
N PHE A 37 -3.93 0.54 -24.49
CA PHE A 37 -5.12 0.00 -25.17
C PHE A 37 -5.50 -1.38 -24.63
N MET A 38 -4.52 -2.29 -24.53
CA MET A 38 -4.74 -3.65 -24.05
C MET A 38 -5.28 -3.67 -22.60
N LEU A 39 -4.73 -2.82 -21.75
CA LEU A 39 -5.12 -2.71 -20.33
C LEU A 39 -6.49 -2.04 -20.18
N ARG A 40 -6.76 -0.97 -20.93
CA ARG A 40 -8.08 -0.30 -20.94
C ARG A 40 -9.19 -1.23 -21.43
N CYS A 41 -8.95 -2.04 -22.47
CA CYS A 41 -9.88 -3.08 -22.91
C CYS A 41 -10.15 -4.13 -21.84
N SER A 42 -9.29 -4.25 -20.84
CA SER A 42 -9.45 -5.16 -19.71
C SER A 42 -9.97 -4.47 -18.44
N GLY A 43 -10.41 -3.20 -18.53
CA GLY A 43 -11.04 -2.45 -17.44
C GLY A 43 -10.08 -1.64 -16.56
N TRP A 44 -8.80 -1.48 -16.94
CA TRP A 44 -7.84 -0.69 -16.16
C TRP A 44 -7.86 0.79 -16.56
N ASN A 45 -7.68 1.67 -15.57
CA ASN A 45 -7.35 3.07 -15.81
C ASN A 45 -5.85 3.20 -16.06
N CYS A 46 -5.46 3.89 -17.15
CA CYS A 46 -4.07 4.01 -17.53
C CYS A 46 -3.68 5.45 -17.81
N ARG A 47 -2.41 5.80 -17.53
CA ARG A 47 -1.78 7.06 -17.91
C ARG A 47 -0.38 6.79 -18.46
N ILE A 48 -0.07 7.40 -19.61
CA ILE A 48 1.24 7.32 -20.29
C ILE A 48 2.11 8.51 -19.91
N PHE A 49 3.40 8.25 -19.80
CA PHE A 49 4.48 9.22 -19.68
C PHE A 49 5.58 8.84 -20.65
N ASN A 50 6.11 9.81 -21.39
CA ASN A 50 7.11 9.57 -22.43
C ASN A 50 8.54 9.62 -21.90
N SER A 51 8.73 9.96 -20.62
CA SER A 51 10.02 9.98 -19.95
C SER A 51 9.88 9.75 -18.44
N ALA A 52 10.98 9.38 -17.81
CA ALA A 52 11.06 9.27 -16.37
C ALA A 52 10.93 10.65 -15.69
N GLU A 53 11.41 11.70 -16.32
CA GLU A 53 11.34 13.08 -15.86
C GLU A 53 9.88 13.57 -15.83
N ASP A 54 9.10 13.30 -16.88
CA ASP A 54 7.67 13.63 -16.93
C ASP A 54 6.89 12.91 -15.84
N TYR A 55 7.23 11.64 -15.59
CA TYR A 55 6.63 10.87 -14.49
C TYR A 55 6.97 11.49 -13.13
N LEU A 56 8.24 11.85 -12.89
CA LEU A 56 8.65 12.45 -11.60
C LEU A 56 8.05 13.83 -11.37
N ALA A 57 7.84 14.62 -12.44
CA ALA A 57 7.20 15.92 -12.37
C ALA A 57 5.69 15.85 -12.10
N SER A 58 5.08 14.66 -12.29
CA SER A 58 3.66 14.49 -12.03
C SER A 58 3.38 14.24 -10.54
N GLU A 59 2.28 14.81 -10.03
CA GLU A 59 1.79 14.49 -8.68
C GLU A 59 1.11 13.12 -8.70
N ASN A 60 1.82 12.08 -8.26
CA ASN A 60 1.36 10.70 -8.28
C ASN A 60 1.17 10.15 -6.86
N VAL A 61 0.04 10.45 -6.25
CA VAL A 61 -0.34 9.93 -4.91
C VAL A 61 -1.40 8.82 -5.00
N GLN A 62 -1.77 8.39 -6.20
CA GLN A 62 -2.84 7.43 -6.40
C GLN A 62 -2.32 5.98 -6.38
N ILE A 63 -3.06 5.09 -5.72
CA ILE A 63 -2.83 3.64 -5.70
C ILE A 63 -2.68 3.09 -7.12
N GLY A 64 -1.81 2.09 -7.31
CA GLY A 64 -1.64 1.42 -8.59
C GLY A 64 -0.28 0.80 -8.80
N CYS A 65 0.20 0.79 -10.04
CA CYS A 65 1.52 0.29 -10.38
C CYS A 65 2.17 1.11 -11.50
N LEU A 66 3.46 0.89 -11.70
CA LEU A 66 4.27 1.49 -12.74
C LEU A 66 4.77 0.39 -13.69
N ILE A 67 4.40 0.47 -14.96
CA ILE A 67 5.02 -0.29 -16.05
C ILE A 67 6.14 0.61 -16.58
N LEU A 68 7.37 0.13 -16.58
CA LEU A 68 8.55 0.96 -16.80
C LEU A 68 9.52 0.31 -17.79
N ASP A 69 9.85 1.03 -18.86
CA ASP A 69 10.96 0.60 -19.70
C ASP A 69 12.30 0.87 -19.01
N VAL A 70 13.28 0.00 -19.25
CA VAL A 70 14.63 0.14 -18.68
C VAL A 70 15.44 1.18 -19.41
N ARG A 71 15.37 1.17 -20.76
CA ARG A 71 16.22 2.01 -21.60
C ARG A 71 15.43 3.16 -22.21
N MET A 72 15.56 4.31 -21.60
CA MET A 72 14.97 5.56 -22.09
C MET A 72 16.04 6.65 -22.19
N PRO A 73 15.90 7.62 -23.11
CA PRO A 73 16.75 8.81 -23.13
C PRO A 73 16.68 9.57 -21.80
N GLY A 74 17.77 10.19 -21.38
CA GLY A 74 17.84 10.89 -20.10
C GLY A 74 17.93 9.93 -18.92
N LEU A 75 16.91 9.90 -18.07
CA LEU A 75 16.87 9.04 -16.89
C LEU A 75 16.37 7.63 -17.26
N SER A 76 17.22 6.63 -17.07
CA SER A 76 16.83 5.23 -17.30
C SER A 76 15.81 4.73 -16.27
N GLY A 77 15.06 3.65 -16.60
CA GLY A 77 14.10 3.07 -15.67
C GLY A 77 14.72 2.59 -14.37
N LEU A 78 15.91 2.00 -14.38
CA LEU A 78 16.61 1.60 -13.16
C LEU A 78 17.01 2.81 -12.29
N GLN A 79 17.42 3.91 -12.92
CA GLN A 79 17.70 5.16 -12.18
C GLN A 79 16.42 5.80 -11.63
N LEU A 80 15.30 5.68 -12.35
CA LEU A 80 14.00 6.11 -11.83
C LEU A 80 13.60 5.28 -10.59
N GLN A 81 13.75 3.97 -10.64
CA GLN A 81 13.49 3.10 -9.47
C GLN A 81 14.30 3.55 -8.25
N GLN A 82 15.62 3.78 -8.41
CA GLN A 82 16.47 4.27 -7.32
C GLN A 82 16.03 5.64 -6.79
N LYS A 83 15.62 6.55 -7.67
CA LYS A 83 15.10 7.86 -7.25
C LYS A 83 13.80 7.74 -6.46
N LEU A 84 12.90 6.84 -6.86
CA LEU A 84 11.65 6.60 -6.13
C LEU A 84 11.92 6.02 -4.74
N GLU A 85 12.90 5.11 -4.61
CA GLU A 85 13.36 4.58 -3.33
C GLU A 85 13.89 5.70 -2.42
N ILE A 86 14.76 6.58 -2.93
CA ILE A 86 15.29 7.74 -2.16
C ILE A 86 14.17 8.71 -1.76
N LEU A 87 13.15 8.88 -2.58
CA LEU A 87 12.00 9.74 -2.30
C LEU A 87 10.94 9.08 -1.42
N GLU A 88 11.19 7.86 -0.94
CA GLU A 88 10.25 7.05 -0.16
C GLU A 88 8.87 6.91 -0.85
N ARG A 89 8.86 6.92 -2.20
CA ARG A 89 7.66 6.70 -3.01
C ARG A 89 7.51 5.21 -3.30
N GLU A 90 6.80 4.53 -2.45
CA GLU A 90 6.50 3.11 -2.60
C GLU A 90 5.42 2.92 -3.66
N ILE A 91 5.83 2.51 -4.86
CA ILE A 91 4.95 2.09 -5.94
C ILE A 91 5.46 0.78 -6.54
N PRO A 92 4.62 -0.26 -6.69
CA PRO A 92 5.03 -1.49 -7.35
C PRO A 92 5.45 -1.23 -8.80
N ILE A 93 6.66 -1.67 -9.16
CA ILE A 93 7.25 -1.47 -10.48
C ILE A 93 7.30 -2.80 -11.22
N ILE A 94 6.80 -2.81 -12.46
CA ILE A 94 6.91 -3.90 -13.43
C ILE A 94 7.78 -3.42 -14.56
N PHE A 95 9.00 -3.94 -14.69
CA PHE A 95 9.86 -3.63 -15.82
C PHE A 95 9.43 -4.39 -17.08
N VAL A 96 9.36 -3.67 -18.22
CA VAL A 96 9.04 -4.24 -19.53
C VAL A 96 9.99 -3.63 -20.55
N THR A 97 11.00 -4.37 -20.99
CA THR A 97 12.07 -3.83 -21.83
C THR A 97 12.42 -4.74 -23.02
N GLY A 98 12.82 -4.14 -24.14
CA GLY A 98 13.36 -4.87 -25.30
C GLY A 98 14.82 -5.30 -25.13
N HIS A 99 15.53 -4.74 -24.16
CA HIS A 99 16.95 -4.95 -23.95
C HIS A 99 17.22 -5.22 -22.47
N GLY A 100 16.96 -6.42 -22.03
CA GLY A 100 17.26 -6.84 -20.66
C GLY A 100 18.25 -8.01 -20.67
N ASP A 101 19.18 -7.97 -19.74
CA ASP A 101 20.01 -9.11 -19.38
C ASP A 101 19.66 -9.60 -17.96
N VAL A 102 20.26 -10.73 -17.58
CA VAL A 102 19.99 -11.35 -16.27
C VAL A 102 20.42 -10.44 -15.13
N ASP A 103 21.52 -9.71 -15.29
CA ASP A 103 22.05 -8.84 -14.24
C ASP A 103 21.13 -7.65 -13.99
N MET A 104 20.57 -7.05 -15.05
CA MET A 104 19.56 -5.98 -14.93
C MET A 104 18.30 -6.47 -14.23
N ALA A 105 17.80 -7.66 -14.58
CA ALA A 105 16.62 -8.25 -13.94
C ALA A 105 16.88 -8.53 -12.46
N VAL A 106 18.02 -9.11 -12.12
CA VAL A 106 18.42 -9.38 -10.73
C VAL A 106 18.55 -8.07 -9.94
N LEU A 107 19.14 -7.03 -10.53
CA LEU A 107 19.29 -5.73 -9.89
C LEU A 107 17.91 -5.09 -9.62
N ALA A 108 17.04 -5.04 -10.62
CA ALA A 108 15.68 -4.49 -10.49
C ALA A 108 14.88 -5.20 -9.36
N LEU A 109 14.91 -6.52 -9.34
CA LEU A 109 14.20 -7.31 -8.33
C LEU A 109 14.79 -7.14 -6.92
N LYS A 110 16.12 -7.01 -6.78
CA LYS A 110 16.76 -6.70 -5.49
C LYS A 110 16.37 -5.34 -4.94
N HIS A 111 16.09 -4.37 -5.81
CA HIS A 111 15.57 -3.05 -5.45
C HIS A 111 14.03 -3.01 -5.37
N GLY A 112 13.38 -4.16 -5.20
CA GLY A 112 11.95 -4.24 -4.91
C GLY A 112 11.02 -4.16 -6.12
N ALA A 113 11.53 -4.32 -7.36
CA ALA A 113 10.63 -4.45 -8.51
C ALA A 113 9.73 -5.68 -8.35
N GLN A 114 8.45 -5.53 -8.71
CA GLN A 114 7.45 -6.59 -8.61
C GLN A 114 7.67 -7.70 -9.65
N ASP A 115 8.05 -7.34 -10.87
CA ASP A 115 8.36 -8.29 -11.96
C ASP A 115 9.28 -7.62 -13.00
N PHE A 116 9.91 -8.46 -13.83
CA PHE A 116 10.74 -8.05 -14.96
C PHE A 116 10.40 -8.89 -16.19
N MET A 117 10.05 -8.24 -17.30
CA MET A 117 9.61 -8.90 -18.53
C MET A 117 10.37 -8.39 -19.74
N LEU A 118 10.63 -9.29 -20.70
CA LEU A 118 11.21 -8.91 -21.99
C LEU A 118 10.10 -8.69 -23.03
N LYS A 119 10.25 -7.63 -23.86
CA LYS A 119 9.41 -7.40 -25.04
C LYS A 119 9.76 -8.46 -26.14
N PRO A 120 8.77 -9.05 -26.84
CA PRO A 120 7.33 -8.84 -26.72
C PRO A 120 6.76 -9.57 -25.50
N VAL A 121 5.88 -8.89 -24.74
CA VAL A 121 5.28 -9.44 -23.52
C VAL A 121 4.00 -10.20 -23.84
N ASP A 122 3.81 -11.36 -23.22
CA ASP A 122 2.53 -12.05 -23.21
C ASP A 122 1.47 -11.19 -22.51
N PRO A 123 0.35 -10.84 -23.21
CA PRO A 123 -0.71 -10.04 -22.64
C PRO A 123 -1.31 -10.58 -21.34
N GLN A 124 -1.44 -11.90 -21.22
CA GLN A 124 -2.02 -12.52 -20.01
C GLN A 124 -1.06 -12.41 -18.82
N ARG A 125 0.25 -12.60 -19.07
CA ARG A 125 1.29 -12.40 -18.06
C ARG A 125 1.31 -10.97 -17.54
N LEU A 126 1.28 -9.96 -18.44
CA LEU A 126 1.28 -8.55 -18.06
C LEU A 126 0.04 -8.18 -17.25
N LYS A 127 -1.15 -8.60 -17.69
CA LYS A 127 -2.40 -8.38 -16.94
C LYS A 127 -2.37 -9.00 -15.54
N GLY A 128 -1.82 -10.20 -15.42
CA GLY A 128 -1.63 -10.88 -14.14
C GLY A 128 -0.71 -10.11 -13.20
N ALA A 129 0.44 -9.65 -13.70
CA ALA A 129 1.40 -8.87 -12.93
C ALA A 129 0.82 -7.51 -12.49
N VAL A 130 0.11 -6.81 -13.38
CA VAL A 130 -0.60 -5.55 -13.08
C VAL A 130 -1.62 -5.75 -11.97
N PHE A 131 -2.43 -6.83 -12.05
CA PHE A 131 -3.39 -7.12 -11.00
C PHE A 131 -2.71 -7.36 -9.65
N GLN A 132 -1.66 -8.19 -9.60
CA GLN A 132 -0.94 -8.48 -8.36
C GLN A 132 -0.29 -7.22 -7.76
N ALA A 133 0.33 -6.40 -8.60
CA ALA A 133 0.95 -5.15 -8.20
C ALA A 133 -0.08 -4.16 -7.61
N CYS A 134 -1.16 -3.90 -8.33
CA CYS A 134 -2.21 -2.99 -7.87
C CYS A 134 -2.94 -3.51 -6.61
N GLN A 135 -3.15 -4.83 -6.51
CA GLN A 135 -3.74 -5.44 -5.31
C GLN A 135 -2.83 -5.29 -4.10
N SER A 136 -1.53 -5.53 -4.26
CA SER A 136 -0.54 -5.35 -3.18
C SER A 136 -0.52 -3.92 -2.67
N ASP A 137 -0.49 -2.94 -3.58
CA ASP A 137 -0.47 -1.52 -3.25
C ASP A 137 -1.77 -1.08 -2.55
N LEU A 138 -2.93 -1.52 -3.03
CA LEU A 138 -4.21 -1.26 -2.38
C LEU A 138 -4.25 -1.83 -0.94
N LEU A 139 -3.76 -3.05 -0.74
CA LEU A 139 -3.71 -3.67 0.59
C LEU A 139 -2.74 -2.93 1.52
N HIS A 140 -1.59 -2.50 1.02
CA HIS A 140 -0.64 -1.68 1.77
C HIS A 140 -1.28 -0.36 2.20
N PHE A 141 -1.91 0.35 1.28
CA PHE A 141 -2.62 1.61 1.55
C PHE A 141 -3.73 1.44 2.60
N LEU A 142 -4.54 0.39 2.50
CA LEU A 142 -5.60 0.14 3.48
C LEU A 142 -5.06 -0.18 4.88
N ARG A 143 -3.90 -0.84 4.96
CA ARG A 143 -3.21 -1.10 6.23
C ARG A 143 -2.66 0.19 6.84
N SER A 144 -1.97 1.00 6.05
CA SER A 144 -1.41 2.26 6.55
C SER A 144 -2.49 3.23 7.03
N GLN A 145 -3.60 3.34 6.30
CA GLN A 145 -4.75 4.14 6.76
C GLN A 145 -5.35 3.64 8.07
N LYS A 146 -5.45 2.31 8.22
CA LYS A 146 -5.95 1.72 9.46
C LYS A 146 -5.00 2.01 10.62
N GLU A 147 -3.70 1.84 10.44
CA GLU A 147 -2.68 2.10 11.46
C GLU A 147 -2.65 3.60 11.85
N GLU A 148 -2.79 4.49 10.88
CA GLU A 148 -2.86 5.93 11.14
C GLU A 148 -4.11 6.30 11.95
N ALA A 149 -5.28 5.80 11.56
CA ALA A 149 -6.52 5.99 12.32
C ALA A 149 -6.41 5.43 13.76
N GLU A 150 -5.74 4.29 13.95
CA GLU A 150 -5.48 3.71 15.26
C GLU A 150 -4.54 4.56 16.10
N ARG A 151 -3.48 5.12 15.51
CA ARG A 151 -2.56 6.06 16.18
C ARG A 151 -3.26 7.36 16.57
N GLU A 152 -4.07 7.93 15.67
CA GLU A 152 -4.87 9.13 15.97
C GLU A 152 -5.84 8.88 17.11
N ALA A 153 -6.57 7.76 17.08
CA ALA A 153 -7.49 7.39 18.16
C ALA A 153 -6.76 7.28 19.51
N THR A 154 -5.59 6.63 19.54
CA THR A 154 -4.77 6.49 20.75
C THR A 154 -4.22 7.83 21.23
N SER A 155 -3.76 8.69 20.31
CA SER A 155 -3.25 10.03 20.64
C SER A 155 -4.34 10.97 21.21
N SER A 156 -5.60 10.75 20.83
CA SER A 156 -6.75 11.52 21.27
C SER A 156 -7.12 11.29 22.75
N LEU A 157 -6.55 10.27 23.38
CA LEU A 157 -6.78 10.00 24.80
C LEU A 157 -6.18 11.09 25.67
N SER A 158 -6.97 11.63 26.62
CA SER A 158 -6.44 12.52 27.64
C SER A 158 -5.44 11.79 28.55
N GLN A 159 -4.62 12.52 29.29
CA GLN A 159 -3.68 11.91 30.23
C GLN A 159 -4.38 10.94 31.19
N ARG A 160 -5.54 11.32 31.73
CA ARG A 160 -6.30 10.48 32.67
C ARG A 160 -6.89 9.23 31.99
N GLU A 161 -7.37 9.36 30.77
CA GLU A 161 -7.86 8.21 29.99
C GLU A 161 -6.72 7.26 29.65
N ARG A 162 -5.52 7.78 29.38
CA ARG A 162 -4.32 6.99 29.10
C ARG A 162 -3.85 6.20 30.32
N GLU A 163 -3.84 6.82 31.51
CA GLU A 163 -3.53 6.14 32.77
C GLU A 163 -4.51 4.99 33.06
N VAL A 164 -5.83 5.24 32.91
CA VAL A 164 -6.87 4.21 33.10
C VAL A 164 -6.72 3.10 32.06
N ALA A 165 -6.47 3.43 30.79
CA ALA A 165 -6.31 2.46 29.72
C ALA A 165 -5.10 1.53 29.95
N GLN A 166 -3.97 2.06 30.40
CA GLN A 166 -2.75 1.29 30.73
C GLN A 166 -3.03 0.30 31.88
N LEU A 167 -3.74 0.72 32.92
CA LEU A 167 -4.07 -0.15 34.05
C LEU A 167 -5.10 -1.23 33.69
N LEU A 168 -6.05 -0.91 32.78
CA LEU A 168 -6.96 -1.89 32.20
C LEU A 168 -6.21 -2.92 31.35
N ALA A 169 -5.21 -2.48 30.57
CA ALA A 169 -4.38 -3.36 29.77
C ALA A 169 -3.52 -4.32 30.60
N GLN A 170 -3.13 -3.91 31.82
CA GLN A 170 -2.47 -4.77 32.81
C GLN A 170 -3.43 -5.76 33.50
N GLY A 171 -4.72 -5.74 33.18
CA GLY A 171 -5.72 -6.65 33.74
C GLY A 171 -6.23 -6.27 35.15
N LEU A 172 -5.97 -5.05 35.62
CA LEU A 172 -6.43 -4.61 36.93
C LEU A 172 -7.97 -4.48 36.98
N LEU A 173 -8.55 -4.84 38.10
CA LEU A 173 -9.98 -4.64 38.38
C LEU A 173 -10.28 -3.16 38.62
N TYR A 174 -11.51 -2.73 38.35
CA TYR A 174 -11.93 -1.33 38.54
C TYR A 174 -11.64 -0.80 39.96
N LYS A 175 -11.83 -1.64 40.99
CA LYS A 175 -11.52 -1.29 42.37
C LYS A 175 -10.05 -0.97 42.57
N GLN A 176 -9.17 -1.82 42.04
CA GLN A 176 -7.69 -1.61 42.13
C GLN A 176 -7.24 -0.36 41.37
N ILE A 177 -7.85 -0.10 40.19
CA ILE A 177 -7.58 1.12 39.42
C ILE A 177 -8.04 2.36 40.18
N ALA A 178 -9.23 2.31 40.78
CA ALA A 178 -9.80 3.39 41.58
C ALA A 178 -8.90 3.75 42.78
N GLU A 179 -8.45 2.75 43.53
CA GLU A 179 -7.49 2.92 44.63
C GLU A 179 -6.18 3.52 44.17
N ARG A 180 -5.58 3.00 43.08
CA ARG A 180 -4.31 3.44 42.55
C ARG A 180 -4.33 4.88 41.99
N LEU A 181 -5.46 5.28 41.44
CA LEU A 181 -5.65 6.60 40.81
C LEU A 181 -6.35 7.61 41.74
N GLY A 182 -6.69 7.25 42.98
CA GLY A 182 -7.34 8.12 43.95
C GLY A 182 -8.72 8.59 43.53
N CYS A 183 -9.53 7.73 42.91
CA CYS A 183 -10.86 8.09 42.42
C CYS A 183 -11.88 7.00 42.69
N SER A 184 -13.16 7.19 42.33
CA SER A 184 -14.21 6.19 42.51
C SER A 184 -14.23 5.15 41.37
N GLU A 185 -14.71 3.93 41.62
CA GLU A 185 -14.95 2.95 40.55
C GLU A 185 -15.91 3.47 39.49
N ARG A 186 -16.85 4.34 39.85
CA ARG A 186 -17.76 5.02 38.91
C ARG A 186 -16.98 5.90 37.93
N THR A 187 -15.97 6.60 38.45
CA THR A 187 -15.05 7.44 37.59
C THR A 187 -14.23 6.57 36.64
N VAL A 188 -13.73 5.43 37.13
CA VAL A 188 -12.99 4.48 36.26
C VAL A 188 -13.89 3.94 35.14
N LYS A 189 -15.15 3.53 35.48
CA LYS A 189 -16.13 3.08 34.48
C LYS A 189 -16.45 4.18 33.45
N PHE A 190 -16.59 5.42 33.91
CA PHE A 190 -16.80 6.57 33.03
C PHE A 190 -15.64 6.75 32.05
N HIS A 191 -14.39 6.74 32.55
CA HIS A 191 -13.21 6.84 31.67
C HIS A 191 -13.13 5.65 30.73
N LYS A 192 -13.39 4.41 31.20
CA LYS A 192 -13.41 3.22 30.33
C LYS A 192 -14.42 3.36 29.19
N ALA A 193 -15.61 3.90 29.45
CA ALA A 193 -16.61 4.12 28.39
C ALA A 193 -16.11 5.12 27.34
N ARG A 194 -15.50 6.24 27.77
CA ARG A 194 -14.91 7.24 26.86
C ARG A 194 -13.73 6.70 26.06
N ILE A 195 -12.87 5.89 26.70
CA ILE A 195 -11.76 5.20 26.02
C ILE A 195 -12.32 4.27 24.96
N ALA A 196 -13.32 3.46 25.31
CA ALA A 196 -13.95 2.53 24.39
C ALA A 196 -14.57 3.22 23.17
N GLU A 197 -15.23 4.36 23.38
CA GLU A 197 -15.78 5.20 22.33
C GLU A 197 -14.68 5.74 21.40
N LYS A 198 -13.62 6.36 21.96
CA LYS A 198 -12.52 6.95 21.19
C LYS A 198 -11.70 5.92 20.42
N LEU A 199 -11.46 4.76 21.00
CA LEU A 199 -10.70 3.66 20.36
C LEU A 199 -11.56 2.77 19.46
N GLY A 200 -12.88 2.95 19.43
CA GLY A 200 -13.80 2.10 18.67
C GLY A 200 -13.83 0.64 19.13
N VAL A 201 -13.65 0.38 20.45
CA VAL A 201 -13.55 -0.96 21.05
C VAL A 201 -14.64 -1.18 22.11
N LYS A 202 -14.92 -2.44 22.46
CA LYS A 202 -15.99 -2.77 23.43
C LYS A 202 -15.46 -3.34 24.73
N THR A 203 -14.34 -4.03 24.70
CA THR A 203 -13.81 -4.80 25.85
C THR A 203 -12.46 -4.24 26.33
N SER A 204 -12.12 -4.54 27.60
CA SER A 204 -10.81 -4.20 28.16
C SER A 204 -9.66 -4.94 27.45
N ALA A 205 -9.92 -6.16 26.97
CA ALA A 205 -8.94 -6.92 26.18
C ALA A 205 -8.62 -6.22 24.83
N GLU A 206 -9.64 -5.68 24.17
CA GLU A 206 -9.45 -4.89 22.93
C GLU A 206 -8.71 -3.58 23.20
N ILE A 207 -8.96 -2.91 24.36
CA ILE A 207 -8.17 -1.73 24.79
C ILE A 207 -6.69 -2.11 24.93
N ALA A 208 -6.40 -3.27 25.57
CA ALA A 208 -5.03 -3.74 25.76
C ALA A 208 -4.32 -3.99 24.41
N LEU A 209 -4.99 -4.65 23.46
CA LEU A 209 -4.46 -4.89 22.12
C LEU A 209 -4.15 -3.58 21.39
N ARG A 210 -5.03 -2.58 21.47
CA ARG A 210 -4.84 -1.26 20.84
C ARG A 210 -3.69 -0.45 21.40
N LEU A 211 -3.34 -0.64 22.67
CA LEU A 211 -2.21 0.06 23.30
C LEU A 211 -0.87 -0.65 23.09
N SER A 212 -0.90 -1.91 22.61
CA SER A 212 0.30 -2.73 22.35
C SER A 212 0.75 -2.68 20.86
N SER A 213 -0.08 -2.10 20.00
CA SER A 213 0.19 -1.88 18.58
C SER A 213 0.84 -0.52 18.35
#